data_88e2d0019c441ecad16bd8897168c891
#
_entry.id   88e2d0019c441ecad16bd8897168c891
#
_cell.length_a   1.000
_cell.length_b   1.000
_cell.length_c   1.000
_cell.angle_alpha   90.00
_cell.angle_beta   90.00
_cell.angle_gamma   90.00
#
_symmetry.space_group_name_H-M   'P 1'
#
loop_
_entity.id
_entity.type
_entity.pdbx_description
1 polymer ?
#
loop_
_entity_poly.entity_id
_entity_poly.type
_entity_poly.pdbx_seq_one_letter_code
_entity_poly.pdbx_strand_id
1 'polypeptide(L)'
;MAQVRLRNHRALLVPLTLMAAVVSAKEDAPAVPVTTAMAEQRDVPHRQPSVGTVQSLHSVVIRPQVSGVLTEVRFKEGQLVERGTLLARIDDRSIQAALARAQAQKASKEAQLRMAELDFARYRNLSDQNVVSRQTLDKQAALVDELKADIQGSEAALIEQRVLLSFTQIVSPVRGRVGIRRVDAGNLVQAGDARGIVTVTQIDPISVVFTLPQDTLLQLHDIANNAAAARVTAFDRDAGLLLATGQLTTFDNEIDATTGTIRLRAQFDNKDGKLWPGQFVAVQLQTGVTPNAIVVPARAIGQGLNGPFVFRIRDSKTEVIPVTIAYQDDEIAVVSKGVAARDTVVVDGQSRLKAGTPVKATLAAGAGHVAGS
;
A
#
# COMPACT_ATOMS: atom_id res chain seq x y z
N MET A 1 85.46 -82.98 53.51
CA MET A 1 85.53 -83.07 54.99
C MET A 1 84.45 -82.14 55.56
N ALA A 2 83.64 -82.74 56.44
CA ALA A 2 82.68 -82.19 57.43
C ALA A 2 81.56 -81.24 56.91
N GLN A 3 80.39 -81.77 56.78
CA GLN A 3 79.27 -81.92 57.71
C GLN A 3 79.11 -80.70 58.70
N VAL A 4 77.93 -80.17 58.76
CA VAL A 4 77.04 -80.17 59.89
C VAL A 4 75.70 -79.47 59.53
N ARG A 5 74.67 -80.12 59.81
CA ARG A 5 73.26 -80.10 59.99
C ARG A 5 72.62 -78.89 60.77
N LEU A 6 71.31 -78.76 60.52
CA LEU A 6 70.21 -78.45 61.40
C LEU A 6 69.70 -76.98 61.27
N ARG A 7 68.43 -76.55 61.26
CA ARG A 7 67.16 -77.18 61.73
C ARG A 7 65.98 -76.30 61.33
N ASN A 8 64.85 -76.83 61.08
CA ASN A 8 63.53 -76.31 60.80
C ASN A 8 63.06 -75.17 61.74
N HIS A 9 62.38 -74.17 61.23
CA HIS A 9 61.10 -73.68 61.82
C HIS A 9 60.17 -73.20 60.75
N ARG A 10 58.96 -73.73 60.71
CA ARG A 10 57.80 -73.34 59.93
C ARG A 10 57.22 -72.07 60.52
N ALA A 11 57.01 -71.04 59.74
CA ALA A 11 56.09 -69.96 60.04
C ALA A 11 55.15 -69.75 58.86
N LEU A 12 53.86 -69.89 59.03
CA LEU A 12 52.78 -69.69 58.12
C LEU A 12 52.67 -68.18 57.90
N LEU A 13 52.75 -67.70 56.65
CA LEU A 13 52.38 -66.33 56.26
C LEU A 13 51.32 -66.40 55.20
N VAL A 14 50.11 -65.92 55.56
CA VAL A 14 48.93 -65.73 54.71
C VAL A 14 49.18 -64.51 53.81
N PRO A 15 49.01 -64.63 52.46
CA PRO A 15 49.09 -63.46 51.61
C PRO A 15 47.71 -62.66 51.63
N LEU A 16 47.75 -61.43 52.11
CA LEU A 16 46.67 -60.50 52.01
C LEU A 16 46.66 -59.86 50.62
N THR A 17 45.82 -60.37 49.71
CA THR A 17 45.59 -59.78 48.38
C THR A 17 44.78 -58.50 48.52
N LEU A 18 45.43 -57.29 48.37
CA LEU A 18 44.82 -55.96 48.31
C LEU A 18 44.28 -55.73 46.90
N MET A 19 42.96 -55.85 46.73
CA MET A 19 42.24 -55.58 45.51
C MET A 19 42.09 -54.07 45.37
N ALA A 20 42.99 -53.38 44.60
CA ALA A 20 42.86 -51.94 44.28
C ALA A 20 41.70 -51.77 43.29
N ALA A 21 40.55 -51.26 43.78
CA ALA A 21 39.46 -50.80 42.91
C ALA A 21 39.92 -49.50 42.25
N VAL A 22 40.25 -49.57 40.95
CA VAL A 22 40.46 -48.38 40.12
C VAL A 22 39.08 -47.74 39.88
N VAL A 23 38.71 -46.76 40.69
CA VAL A 23 37.62 -45.85 40.40
C VAL A 23 38.09 -44.95 39.25
N SER A 24 37.66 -45.29 38.02
CA SER A 24 37.83 -44.44 36.84
C SER A 24 36.97 -43.20 37.01
N ALA A 25 37.51 -42.15 37.58
CA ALA A 25 36.88 -40.82 37.56
C ALA A 25 36.86 -40.39 36.10
N LYS A 26 35.69 -40.41 35.50
CA LYS A 26 35.43 -39.80 34.19
C LYS A 26 35.61 -38.29 34.36
N GLU A 27 36.77 -37.79 33.94
CA GLU A 27 37.05 -36.38 33.91
C GLU A 27 35.99 -35.68 33.01
N ASP A 28 35.03 -35.02 33.61
CA ASP A 28 34.03 -34.25 32.85
C ASP A 28 34.78 -33.11 32.15
N ALA A 29 34.80 -33.16 30.81
CA ALA A 29 35.38 -32.11 29.99
C ALA A 29 34.75 -30.75 30.38
N PRO A 30 35.54 -29.68 30.48
CA PRO A 30 35.03 -28.37 30.90
C PRO A 30 33.85 -27.94 30.01
N ALA A 31 32.71 -27.64 30.65
CA ALA A 31 31.49 -27.23 29.96
C ALA A 31 31.73 -25.93 29.19
N VAL A 32 31.42 -25.95 27.88
CA VAL A 32 31.57 -24.79 26.99
C VAL A 32 30.43 -23.80 27.28
N PRO A 33 30.71 -22.49 27.57
CA PRO A 33 29.68 -21.49 27.73
C PRO A 33 29.01 -21.22 26.39
N VAL A 34 27.68 -21.25 26.34
CA VAL A 34 26.85 -21.02 25.15
C VAL A 34 25.65 -20.15 25.47
N THR A 35 25.26 -19.32 24.51
CA THR A 35 24.00 -18.57 24.58
C THR A 35 22.91 -19.39 23.91
N THR A 36 21.74 -19.47 24.53
CA THR A 36 20.63 -20.31 24.09
C THR A 36 19.35 -19.52 23.94
N ALA A 37 18.46 -20.01 23.05
CA ALA A 37 17.08 -19.55 22.96
C ALA A 37 16.14 -20.75 22.98
N MET A 38 14.91 -20.53 23.39
CA MET A 38 13.85 -21.54 23.36
C MET A 38 13.14 -21.47 22.01
N ALA A 39 12.87 -22.61 21.40
CA ALA A 39 12.03 -22.70 20.21
C ALA A 39 10.58 -22.38 20.58
N GLU A 40 10.00 -21.37 19.95
CA GLU A 40 8.66 -20.90 20.19
C GLU A 40 7.69 -21.42 19.13
N GLN A 41 6.45 -21.66 19.54
CA GLN A 41 5.37 -21.95 18.60
C GLN A 41 4.49 -20.73 18.47
N ARG A 42 4.44 -20.14 17.26
CA ARG A 42 3.62 -18.95 16.97
C ARG A 42 3.27 -18.85 15.49
N ASP A 43 2.28 -18.04 15.19
CA ASP A 43 1.96 -17.71 13.81
C ASP A 43 3.04 -16.78 13.24
N VAL A 44 3.56 -17.13 12.05
CA VAL A 44 4.62 -16.35 11.38
C VAL A 44 4.08 -15.79 10.07
N PRO A 45 3.92 -14.46 9.96
CA PRO A 45 3.59 -13.85 8.69
C PRO A 45 4.80 -13.87 7.74
N HIS A 46 4.58 -14.34 6.53
CA HIS A 46 5.57 -14.24 5.45
C HIS A 46 5.55 -12.81 4.91
N ARG A 47 6.70 -12.15 4.88
CA ARG A 47 6.83 -10.77 4.42
C ARG A 47 7.76 -10.73 3.23
N GLN A 48 7.29 -10.08 2.16
CA GLN A 48 8.09 -9.84 0.97
C GLN A 48 8.53 -8.37 0.97
N PRO A 49 9.83 -8.07 1.14
CA PRO A 49 10.33 -6.71 1.10
C PRO A 49 10.38 -6.19 -0.34
N SER A 50 10.14 -4.90 -0.51
CA SER A 50 10.28 -4.18 -1.77
C SER A 50 10.53 -2.69 -1.52
N VAL A 51 10.84 -1.95 -2.59
CA VAL A 51 10.89 -0.49 -2.60
C VAL A 51 9.72 0.03 -3.42
N GLY A 52 9.00 1.00 -2.87
CA GLY A 52 7.86 1.61 -3.53
C GLY A 52 8.00 3.12 -3.66
N THR A 53 7.19 3.67 -4.55
CA THR A 53 7.03 5.12 -4.72
C THR A 53 5.62 5.51 -4.33
N VAL A 54 5.51 6.50 -3.47
CA VAL A 54 4.23 7.07 -3.04
C VAL A 54 3.61 7.84 -4.20
N GLN A 55 2.35 7.57 -4.53
CA GLN A 55 1.60 8.22 -5.59
C GLN A 55 0.23 8.67 -5.07
N SER A 56 -0.17 9.86 -5.49
CA SER A 56 -1.56 10.29 -5.28
C SER A 56 -2.52 9.46 -6.11
N LEU A 57 -3.72 9.20 -5.61
CA LEU A 57 -4.78 8.56 -6.40
C LEU A 57 -5.28 9.51 -7.49
N HIS A 58 -5.43 10.79 -7.18
CA HIS A 58 -5.83 11.83 -8.12
C HIS A 58 -4.92 13.05 -7.99
N SER A 59 -4.35 13.49 -9.11
CA SER A 59 -3.60 14.73 -9.22
C SER A 59 -4.08 15.46 -10.47
N VAL A 60 -4.70 16.62 -10.27
CA VAL A 60 -5.36 17.38 -11.34
C VAL A 60 -4.73 18.74 -11.47
N VAL A 61 -4.22 19.05 -12.66
CA VAL A 61 -3.79 20.40 -13.03
C VAL A 61 -5.03 21.19 -13.39
N ILE A 62 -5.34 22.21 -12.62
CA ILE A 62 -6.48 23.10 -12.82
C ILE A 62 -6.14 24.07 -13.95
N ARG A 63 -6.88 23.96 -15.06
CA ARG A 63 -6.68 24.76 -16.27
C ARG A 63 -7.91 25.59 -16.54
N PRO A 64 -7.75 26.85 -17.02
CA PRO A 64 -8.88 27.65 -17.47
C PRO A 64 -9.49 27.03 -18.72
N GLN A 65 -10.81 27.03 -18.84
CA GLN A 65 -11.55 26.56 -20.01
C GLN A 65 -12.00 27.73 -20.91
N VAL A 66 -11.95 28.96 -20.39
CA VAL A 66 -12.18 30.18 -21.12
C VAL A 66 -11.02 31.14 -20.92
N SER A 67 -10.77 31.99 -21.92
CA SER A 67 -9.73 33.02 -21.85
C SER A 67 -10.28 34.28 -21.20
N GLY A 68 -9.46 34.97 -20.41
CA GLY A 68 -9.81 36.21 -19.75
C GLY A 68 -8.85 36.61 -18.64
N VAL A 69 -9.06 37.75 -18.02
CA VAL A 69 -8.26 38.21 -16.89
C VAL A 69 -8.68 37.47 -15.62
N LEU A 70 -7.74 36.93 -14.87
CA LEU A 70 -7.98 36.33 -13.57
C LEU A 70 -8.28 37.42 -12.55
N THR A 71 -9.53 37.55 -12.10
CA THR A 71 -9.93 38.63 -11.21
C THR A 71 -9.58 38.37 -9.76
N GLU A 72 -9.68 37.12 -9.32
CA GLU A 72 -9.38 36.72 -7.94
C GLU A 72 -8.87 35.27 -7.86
N VAL A 73 -8.04 35.05 -6.84
CA VAL A 73 -7.60 33.71 -6.39
C VAL A 73 -8.04 33.54 -4.94
N ARG A 74 -8.83 32.50 -4.67
CA ARG A 74 -9.50 32.27 -3.38
C ARG A 74 -8.91 31.14 -2.54
N PHE A 75 -7.76 30.62 -2.88
CA PHE A 75 -7.07 29.61 -2.10
C PHE A 75 -5.74 30.10 -1.55
N LYS A 76 -5.27 29.45 -0.49
CA LYS A 76 -3.89 29.56 -0.02
C LYS A 76 -3.11 28.34 -0.50
N GLU A 77 -1.83 28.54 -0.83
CA GLU A 77 -0.92 27.43 -1.17
C GLU A 77 -0.82 26.44 -0.01
N GLY A 78 -0.82 25.16 -0.31
CA GLY A 78 -0.84 24.10 0.72
C GLY A 78 -2.19 23.88 1.41
N GLN A 79 -3.22 24.65 1.12
CA GLN A 79 -4.56 24.49 1.71
C GLN A 79 -5.21 23.19 1.27
N LEU A 80 -5.91 22.53 2.18
CA LEU A 80 -6.82 21.41 1.85
C LEU A 80 -8.14 22.01 1.34
N VAL A 81 -8.60 21.55 0.19
CA VAL A 81 -9.86 21.97 -0.43
C VAL A 81 -10.76 20.78 -0.72
N GLU A 82 -12.06 20.99 -0.65
CA GLU A 82 -13.06 20.00 -1.01
C GLU A 82 -13.40 20.09 -2.50
N ARG A 83 -13.98 19.03 -3.05
CA ARG A 83 -14.54 19.05 -4.40
C ARG A 83 -15.60 20.15 -4.51
N GLY A 84 -15.55 20.97 -5.59
CA GLY A 84 -16.46 22.08 -5.82
C GLY A 84 -16.03 23.40 -5.15
N THR A 85 -14.95 23.39 -4.35
CA THR A 85 -14.42 24.64 -3.77
C THR A 85 -13.98 25.60 -4.87
N LEU A 86 -14.45 26.86 -4.83
CA LEU A 86 -14.05 27.90 -5.76
C LEU A 86 -12.59 28.28 -5.51
N LEU A 87 -11.75 28.08 -6.52
CA LEU A 87 -10.31 28.36 -6.47
C LEU A 87 -9.96 29.73 -7.07
N ALA A 88 -10.61 30.08 -8.17
CA ALA A 88 -10.31 31.33 -8.87
C ALA A 88 -11.49 31.77 -9.72
N ARG A 89 -11.50 33.03 -10.12
CA ARG A 89 -12.53 33.61 -11.01
C ARG A 89 -11.87 34.36 -12.15
N ILE A 90 -12.39 34.16 -13.35
CA ILE A 90 -12.06 34.92 -14.56
C ILE A 90 -13.11 36.05 -14.73
N ASP A 91 -12.72 37.17 -15.32
CA ASP A 91 -13.64 38.28 -15.65
C ASP A 91 -14.76 37.76 -16.56
N ASP A 92 -15.97 37.80 -16.04
CA ASP A 92 -17.17 37.25 -16.67
C ASP A 92 -18.09 38.31 -17.29
N ARG A 93 -17.73 39.61 -17.22
CA ARG A 93 -18.58 40.74 -17.68
C ARG A 93 -19.01 40.61 -19.13
N SER A 94 -18.13 40.21 -20.02
CA SER A 94 -18.45 40.02 -21.44
C SER A 94 -19.41 38.83 -21.66
N ILE A 95 -19.22 37.74 -20.92
CA ILE A 95 -20.08 36.55 -21.00
C ILE A 95 -21.44 36.83 -20.40
N GLN A 96 -21.53 37.59 -19.29
CA GLN A 96 -22.79 38.02 -18.69
C GLN A 96 -23.58 38.92 -19.66
N ALA A 97 -22.92 39.84 -20.37
CA ALA A 97 -23.55 40.64 -21.39
C ALA A 97 -24.09 39.83 -22.58
N ALA A 98 -23.33 38.78 -23.02
CA ALA A 98 -23.77 37.84 -24.06
C ALA A 98 -24.97 37.01 -23.57
N LEU A 99 -24.96 36.55 -22.33
CA LEU A 99 -26.07 35.82 -21.71
C LEU A 99 -27.34 36.68 -21.66
N ALA A 100 -27.23 37.92 -21.21
CA ALA A 100 -28.36 38.85 -21.18
C ALA A 100 -28.95 39.11 -22.59
N ARG A 101 -28.09 39.24 -23.61
CA ARG A 101 -28.52 39.35 -25.02
C ARG A 101 -29.28 38.09 -25.49
N ALA A 102 -28.77 36.88 -25.21
CA ALA A 102 -29.45 35.62 -25.56
C ALA A 102 -30.81 35.48 -24.85
N GLN A 103 -30.92 35.93 -23.59
CA GLN A 103 -32.17 35.99 -22.85
C GLN A 103 -33.21 36.92 -23.49
N ALA A 104 -32.78 38.13 -23.87
CA ALA A 104 -33.65 39.10 -24.52
C ALA A 104 -34.12 38.61 -25.90
N GLN A 105 -33.25 37.90 -26.66
CA GLN A 105 -33.60 37.34 -27.94
C GLN A 105 -34.64 36.23 -27.82
N LYS A 106 -34.50 35.32 -26.85
CA LYS A 106 -35.51 34.29 -26.52
C LYS A 106 -36.85 34.94 -26.16
N ALA A 107 -36.84 35.93 -25.26
CA ALA A 107 -38.07 36.65 -24.85
C ALA A 107 -38.77 37.32 -26.03
N SER A 108 -38.03 37.89 -26.98
CA SER A 108 -38.58 38.46 -28.22
C SER A 108 -39.28 37.41 -29.08
N LYS A 109 -38.64 36.23 -29.28
CA LYS A 109 -39.25 35.10 -30.04
C LYS A 109 -40.50 34.53 -29.35
N GLU A 110 -40.50 34.43 -28.04
CA GLU A 110 -41.68 34.03 -27.27
C GLU A 110 -42.83 35.00 -27.42
N ALA A 111 -42.57 36.30 -27.49
CA ALA A 111 -43.61 37.30 -27.74
C ALA A 111 -44.18 37.16 -29.16
N GLN A 112 -43.30 36.95 -30.16
CA GLN A 112 -43.75 36.69 -31.55
C GLN A 112 -44.61 35.40 -31.65
N LEU A 113 -44.20 34.31 -30.96
CA LEU A 113 -45.00 33.09 -30.92
C LEU A 113 -46.37 33.32 -30.33
N ARG A 114 -46.49 34.02 -29.18
CA ARG A 114 -47.78 34.34 -28.56
C ARG A 114 -48.71 35.07 -29.53
N MET A 115 -48.19 36.05 -30.30
CA MET A 115 -48.99 36.74 -31.33
C MET A 115 -49.43 35.79 -32.44
N ALA A 116 -48.52 34.95 -32.96
CA ALA A 116 -48.82 33.99 -34.01
C ALA A 116 -49.87 32.96 -33.56
N GLU A 117 -49.78 32.48 -32.29
CA GLU A 117 -50.80 31.58 -31.72
C GLU A 117 -52.19 32.23 -31.55
N LEU A 118 -52.23 33.52 -31.14
CA LEU A 118 -53.49 34.22 -31.10
C LEU A 118 -54.08 34.41 -32.50
N ASP A 119 -53.28 34.73 -33.51
CA ASP A 119 -53.73 34.87 -34.91
C ASP A 119 -54.17 33.48 -35.46
N PHE A 120 -53.44 32.41 -35.17
CA PHE A 120 -53.82 31.06 -35.56
C PHE A 120 -55.19 30.65 -34.97
N ALA A 121 -55.41 30.94 -33.67
CA ALA A 121 -56.71 30.68 -33.05
C ALA A 121 -57.83 31.48 -33.70
N ARG A 122 -57.57 32.75 -34.09
CA ARG A 122 -58.54 33.59 -34.79
C ARG A 122 -58.86 33.04 -36.19
N TYR A 123 -57.83 32.73 -36.99
CA TYR A 123 -57.99 32.16 -38.32
C TYR A 123 -58.69 30.80 -38.30
N ARG A 124 -58.44 29.99 -37.30
CA ARG A 124 -59.11 28.72 -37.12
C ARG A 124 -60.61 28.91 -36.95
N ASN A 125 -61.04 29.81 -36.06
CA ASN A 125 -62.47 30.13 -35.87
C ASN A 125 -63.14 30.70 -37.14
N LEU A 126 -62.43 31.53 -37.92
CA LEU A 126 -62.93 32.08 -39.21
C LEU A 126 -62.97 31.00 -40.31
N SER A 127 -62.08 30.06 -40.34
CA SER A 127 -62.08 28.93 -41.26
C SER A 127 -63.25 27.98 -41.00
N ASP A 128 -63.58 27.76 -39.74
CA ASP A 128 -64.74 26.92 -39.33
C ASP A 128 -66.08 27.59 -39.81
N GLN A 129 -66.08 28.94 -39.99
CA GLN A 129 -67.20 29.71 -40.55
C GLN A 129 -67.09 29.88 -42.06
N ASN A 130 -66.13 29.27 -42.75
CA ASN A 130 -65.84 29.38 -44.18
C ASN A 130 -65.51 30.85 -44.64
N VAL A 131 -65.00 31.70 -43.76
CA VAL A 131 -64.67 33.09 -44.08
C VAL A 131 -63.21 33.21 -44.60
N VAL A 132 -62.31 32.29 -44.25
CA VAL A 132 -60.91 32.27 -44.75
C VAL A 132 -60.59 30.96 -45.42
N SER A 133 -59.58 30.98 -46.33
CA SER A 133 -59.13 29.79 -47.06
C SER A 133 -58.32 28.83 -46.15
N ARG A 134 -58.41 27.55 -46.41
CA ARG A 134 -57.54 26.56 -45.74
C ARG A 134 -56.06 26.87 -45.90
N GLN A 135 -55.62 27.34 -47.05
CA GLN A 135 -54.26 27.75 -47.32
C GLN A 135 -53.76 28.83 -46.34
N THR A 136 -54.65 29.76 -45.97
CA THR A 136 -54.30 30.80 -44.98
C THR A 136 -54.12 30.23 -43.59
N LEU A 137 -55.00 29.29 -43.18
CA LEU A 137 -54.85 28.60 -41.91
C LEU A 137 -53.54 27.77 -41.85
N ASP A 138 -53.22 27.00 -42.93
CA ASP A 138 -52.02 26.18 -43.01
C ASP A 138 -50.77 27.05 -42.94
N LYS A 139 -50.74 28.20 -43.60
CA LYS A 139 -49.63 29.17 -43.50
C LYS A 139 -49.41 29.66 -42.06
N GLN A 140 -50.50 29.95 -41.33
CA GLN A 140 -50.41 30.41 -39.95
C GLN A 140 -49.96 29.29 -39.00
N ALA A 141 -50.39 28.07 -39.26
CA ALA A 141 -49.89 26.87 -38.52
C ALA A 141 -48.40 26.68 -38.71
N ALA A 142 -47.92 26.78 -39.97
CA ALA A 142 -46.48 26.67 -40.29
C ALA A 142 -45.67 27.80 -39.62
N LEU A 143 -46.19 29.03 -39.53
CA LEU A 143 -45.53 30.12 -38.82
C LEU A 143 -45.42 29.85 -37.30
N VAL A 144 -46.46 29.26 -36.68
CA VAL A 144 -46.39 28.87 -35.28
C VAL A 144 -45.30 27.82 -35.06
N ASP A 145 -45.20 26.81 -35.95
CA ASP A 145 -44.22 25.76 -35.85
C ASP A 145 -42.79 26.29 -36.12
N GLU A 146 -42.62 27.22 -37.07
CA GLU A 146 -41.38 27.93 -37.30
C GLU A 146 -40.90 28.70 -36.07
N LEU A 147 -41.79 29.50 -35.42
CA LEU A 147 -41.46 30.26 -34.22
C LEU A 147 -41.15 29.36 -33.03
N LYS A 148 -41.78 28.18 -32.92
CA LYS A 148 -41.42 27.20 -31.90
C LYS A 148 -40.01 26.66 -32.12
N ALA A 149 -39.64 26.34 -33.35
CA ALA A 149 -38.28 25.91 -33.70
C ALA A 149 -37.24 26.99 -33.41
N ASP A 150 -37.57 28.28 -33.70
CA ASP A 150 -36.71 29.42 -33.40
C ASP A 150 -36.47 29.64 -31.90
N ILE A 151 -37.49 29.37 -31.07
CA ILE A 151 -37.34 29.42 -29.61
C ILE A 151 -36.38 28.30 -29.13
N GLN A 152 -36.51 27.08 -29.68
CA GLN A 152 -35.57 25.99 -29.36
C GLN A 152 -34.12 26.35 -29.73
N GLY A 153 -33.92 26.99 -30.88
CA GLY A 153 -32.58 27.51 -31.26
C GLY A 153 -32.07 28.59 -30.28
N SER A 154 -32.96 29.49 -29.84
CA SER A 154 -32.61 30.50 -28.83
C SER A 154 -32.32 29.90 -27.45
N GLU A 155 -32.98 28.85 -27.06
CA GLU A 155 -32.71 28.10 -25.85
C GLU A 155 -31.32 27.43 -25.90
N ALA A 156 -30.97 26.80 -27.02
CA ALA A 156 -29.65 26.20 -27.19
C ALA A 156 -28.55 27.30 -27.07
N ALA A 157 -28.71 28.46 -27.69
CA ALA A 157 -27.77 29.58 -27.55
C ALA A 157 -27.68 30.11 -26.11
N LEU A 158 -28.76 30.14 -25.38
CA LEU A 158 -28.79 30.53 -23.96
C LEU A 158 -28.06 29.51 -23.09
N ILE A 159 -28.22 28.21 -23.32
CA ILE A 159 -27.48 27.14 -22.63
C ILE A 159 -26.00 27.30 -22.89
N GLU A 160 -25.56 27.52 -24.13
CA GLU A 160 -24.15 27.77 -24.47
C GLU A 160 -23.56 28.91 -23.62
N GLN A 161 -24.22 30.07 -23.54
CA GLN A 161 -23.73 31.18 -22.73
C GLN A 161 -23.65 30.83 -21.23
N ARG A 162 -24.59 30.07 -20.71
CA ARG A 162 -24.55 29.60 -19.31
C ARG A 162 -23.37 28.65 -19.04
N VAL A 163 -23.06 27.77 -19.97
CA VAL A 163 -21.88 26.89 -19.89
C VAL A 163 -20.60 27.70 -19.87
N LEU A 164 -20.45 28.66 -20.79
CA LEU A 164 -19.30 29.60 -20.80
C LEU A 164 -19.16 30.38 -19.50
N LEU A 165 -20.28 30.87 -18.95
CA LEU A 165 -20.29 31.55 -17.65
C LEU A 165 -19.85 30.61 -16.52
N SER A 166 -20.24 29.36 -16.54
CA SER A 166 -19.81 28.38 -15.52
C SER A 166 -18.30 28.15 -15.54
N PHE A 167 -17.65 28.23 -16.69
CA PHE A 167 -16.21 28.08 -16.85
C PHE A 167 -15.39 29.26 -16.32
N THR A 168 -16.03 30.43 -16.08
CA THR A 168 -15.34 31.56 -15.43
C THR A 168 -15.12 31.31 -13.93
N GLN A 169 -15.87 30.42 -13.33
CA GLN A 169 -15.72 29.97 -11.94
C GLN A 169 -14.90 28.71 -11.90
N ILE A 170 -13.63 28.84 -11.56
CA ILE A 170 -12.69 27.71 -11.53
C ILE A 170 -12.79 27.03 -10.19
N VAL A 171 -13.32 25.81 -10.18
CA VAL A 171 -13.55 25.00 -8.98
C VAL A 171 -12.65 23.77 -8.95
N SER A 172 -12.38 23.24 -7.77
CA SER A 172 -11.65 21.97 -7.63
C SER A 172 -12.53 20.78 -8.01
N PRO A 173 -12.10 19.91 -8.95
CA PRO A 173 -12.84 18.69 -9.30
C PRO A 173 -12.66 17.56 -8.28
N VAL A 174 -11.67 17.66 -7.38
CA VAL A 174 -11.30 16.64 -6.39
C VAL A 174 -11.07 17.29 -5.03
N ARG A 175 -11.23 16.50 -3.97
CA ARG A 175 -10.72 16.85 -2.65
C ARG A 175 -9.21 16.65 -2.64
N GLY A 176 -8.44 17.63 -2.16
CA GLY A 176 -6.98 17.50 -2.13
C GLY A 176 -6.27 18.75 -1.62
N ARG A 177 -4.96 18.65 -1.53
CA ARG A 177 -4.09 19.77 -1.17
C ARG A 177 -3.73 20.58 -2.42
N VAL A 178 -3.89 21.87 -2.34
CA VAL A 178 -3.53 22.83 -3.39
C VAL A 178 -2.01 23.02 -3.39
N GLY A 179 -1.39 22.93 -4.56
CA GLY A 179 0.04 23.16 -4.75
C GLY A 179 0.42 24.64 -4.79
N ILE A 180 1.60 24.91 -5.29
CA ILE A 180 2.11 26.25 -5.51
C ILE A 180 1.37 26.88 -6.69
N ARG A 181 0.92 28.14 -6.54
CA ARG A 181 0.23 28.95 -7.55
C ARG A 181 1.19 29.30 -8.69
N ARG A 182 0.71 29.19 -9.92
CA ARG A 182 1.49 29.47 -11.11
C ARG A 182 1.11 30.78 -11.79
N VAL A 183 -0.05 31.34 -11.44
CA VAL A 183 -0.60 32.56 -12.05
C VAL A 183 -1.25 33.42 -10.96
N ASP A 184 -1.01 34.72 -10.98
CA ASP A 184 -1.56 35.70 -10.05
C ASP A 184 -2.83 36.37 -10.56
N ALA A 185 -3.64 36.89 -9.65
CA ALA A 185 -4.76 37.76 -10.01
C ALA A 185 -4.24 38.96 -10.78
N GLY A 186 -4.99 39.40 -11.81
CA GLY A 186 -4.61 40.46 -12.74
C GLY A 186 -3.95 39.96 -14.03
N ASN A 187 -3.48 38.72 -14.07
CA ASN A 187 -2.90 38.11 -15.28
C ASN A 187 -3.99 37.65 -16.27
N LEU A 188 -3.67 37.74 -17.56
CA LEU A 188 -4.46 37.13 -18.61
C LEU A 188 -4.17 35.61 -18.65
N VAL A 189 -5.21 34.81 -18.59
CA VAL A 189 -5.14 33.35 -18.77
C VAL A 189 -5.80 32.94 -20.10
N GLN A 190 -5.29 31.88 -20.72
CA GLN A 190 -5.82 31.37 -21.98
C GLN A 190 -6.45 30.00 -21.78
N ALA A 191 -7.52 29.74 -22.51
CA ALA A 191 -8.16 28.44 -22.49
C ALA A 191 -7.17 27.34 -22.88
N GLY A 192 -7.10 26.26 -22.06
CA GLY A 192 -6.23 25.12 -22.33
C GLY A 192 -4.75 25.31 -22.02
N ASP A 193 -4.31 26.44 -21.39
CA ASP A 193 -2.89 26.64 -21.03
C ASP A 193 -2.36 25.42 -20.28
N ALA A 194 -1.32 24.80 -20.84
CA ALA A 194 -0.72 23.57 -20.31
C ALA A 194 -0.15 23.74 -18.90
N ARG A 195 0.32 24.95 -18.55
CA ARG A 195 0.86 25.24 -17.20
C ARG A 195 -0.23 25.19 -16.14
N GLY A 196 -1.46 25.58 -16.50
CA GLY A 196 -2.59 25.69 -15.58
C GLY A 196 -2.38 26.75 -14.50
N ILE A 197 -3.36 26.92 -13.63
CA ILE A 197 -3.34 27.87 -12.51
C ILE A 197 -2.66 27.27 -11.28
N VAL A 198 -3.01 26.03 -10.96
CA VAL A 198 -2.51 25.29 -9.80
C VAL A 198 -2.77 23.80 -9.99
N THR A 199 -2.05 22.96 -9.27
CA THR A 199 -2.34 21.52 -9.19
C THR A 199 -3.04 21.22 -7.86
N VAL A 200 -4.10 20.45 -7.90
CA VAL A 200 -4.76 19.90 -6.69
C VAL A 200 -4.46 18.41 -6.64
N THR A 201 -3.83 17.97 -5.55
CA THR A 201 -3.37 16.60 -5.36
C THR A 201 -4.07 15.98 -4.17
N GLN A 202 -4.73 14.85 -4.38
CA GLN A 202 -5.30 14.07 -3.30
C GLN A 202 -4.18 13.42 -2.51
N ILE A 203 -4.11 13.70 -1.22
CA ILE A 203 -3.09 13.17 -0.31
C ILE A 203 -3.64 12.14 0.68
N ASP A 204 -4.97 12.04 0.81
CA ASP A 204 -5.67 11.09 1.68
C ASP A 204 -6.98 10.65 1.02
N PRO A 205 -7.18 9.33 0.81
CA PRO A 205 -6.17 8.27 0.89
C PRO A 205 -5.07 8.44 -0.17
N ILE A 206 -3.93 7.77 0.06
CA ILE A 206 -2.76 7.79 -0.83
C ILE A 206 -2.40 6.37 -1.27
N SER A 207 -1.65 6.21 -2.33
CA SER A 207 -1.19 4.90 -2.79
C SER A 207 0.33 4.79 -2.80
N VAL A 208 0.83 3.57 -2.68
CA VAL A 208 2.23 3.23 -2.95
C VAL A 208 2.25 2.21 -4.08
N VAL A 209 3.04 2.49 -5.09
CA VAL A 209 3.32 1.57 -6.20
C VAL A 209 4.70 0.97 -5.97
N PHE A 210 4.78 -0.36 -5.99
CA PHE A 210 6.00 -1.12 -5.79
C PHE A 210 6.04 -2.32 -6.72
N THR A 211 7.20 -2.97 -6.86
CA THR A 211 7.37 -4.11 -7.76
C THR A 211 7.80 -5.34 -7.00
N LEU A 212 7.34 -6.51 -7.45
CA LEU A 212 7.81 -7.81 -6.95
C LEU A 212 8.25 -8.69 -8.11
N PRO A 213 9.18 -9.64 -7.88
CA PRO A 213 9.55 -10.64 -8.88
C PRO A 213 8.35 -11.47 -9.33
N GLN A 214 8.32 -11.88 -10.60
CA GLN A 214 7.24 -12.68 -11.18
C GLN A 214 7.00 -14.02 -10.46
N ASP A 215 8.02 -14.57 -9.79
CA ASP A 215 7.93 -15.84 -9.07
C ASP A 215 6.95 -15.79 -7.89
N THR A 216 6.61 -14.56 -7.43
CA THR A 216 5.60 -14.33 -6.39
C THR A 216 4.16 -14.36 -6.90
N LEU A 217 3.94 -14.46 -8.22
CA LEU A 217 2.60 -14.40 -8.83
C LEU A 217 1.64 -15.47 -8.32
N LEU A 218 2.12 -16.71 -8.11
CA LEU A 218 1.28 -17.78 -7.58
C LEU A 218 0.76 -17.44 -6.18
N GLN A 219 1.61 -16.87 -5.33
CA GLN A 219 1.21 -16.41 -3.99
C GLN A 219 0.27 -15.22 -4.06
N LEU A 220 0.48 -14.30 -5.03
CA LEU A 220 -0.40 -13.14 -5.24
C LEU A 220 -1.81 -13.55 -5.71
N HIS A 221 -1.95 -14.63 -6.45
CA HIS A 221 -3.25 -15.14 -6.87
C HIS A 221 -4.10 -15.63 -5.69
N ASP A 222 -3.46 -16.34 -4.75
CA ASP A 222 -4.11 -16.77 -3.50
C ASP A 222 -4.50 -15.58 -2.61
N ILE A 223 -3.66 -14.54 -2.59
CA ILE A 223 -3.90 -13.29 -1.86
C ILE A 223 -5.07 -12.51 -2.49
N ALA A 224 -5.16 -12.43 -3.83
CA ALA A 224 -6.23 -11.72 -4.53
C ALA A 224 -7.62 -12.31 -4.21
N ASN A 225 -7.69 -13.63 -4.03
CA ASN A 225 -8.92 -14.32 -3.63
C ASN A 225 -9.27 -14.12 -2.13
N ASN A 226 -8.31 -13.62 -1.33
CA ASN A 226 -8.47 -13.34 0.09
C ASN A 226 -7.95 -11.91 0.43
N ALA A 227 -8.61 -10.91 -0.16
CA ALA A 227 -8.20 -9.49 -0.09
C ALA A 227 -8.02 -8.95 1.36
N ALA A 228 -8.65 -9.57 2.35
CA ALA A 228 -8.48 -9.23 3.76
C ALA A 228 -7.07 -9.58 4.32
N ALA A 229 -6.31 -10.44 3.63
CA ALA A 229 -4.99 -10.91 4.09
C ALA A 229 -3.81 -10.12 3.50
N ALA A 230 -4.04 -9.28 2.49
CA ALA A 230 -2.98 -8.57 1.78
C ALA A 230 -2.57 -7.26 2.47
N ARG A 231 -2.09 -7.37 3.69
CA ARG A 231 -1.57 -6.22 4.44
C ARG A 231 -0.23 -5.76 3.86
N VAL A 232 -0.12 -4.46 3.64
CA VAL A 232 1.09 -3.80 3.16
C VAL A 232 1.53 -2.78 4.20
N THR A 233 2.78 -2.85 4.61
CA THR A 233 3.35 -1.91 5.58
C THR A 233 4.41 -1.07 4.89
N ALA A 234 4.33 0.25 5.06
CA ALA A 234 5.29 1.20 4.52
C ALA A 234 6.19 1.74 5.65
N PHE A 235 7.49 1.74 5.40
CA PHE A 235 8.51 2.23 6.31
C PHE A 235 9.31 3.36 5.65
N ASP A 236 9.86 4.23 6.48
CA ASP A 236 10.90 5.13 6.02
C ASP A 236 12.11 4.32 5.52
N ARG A 237 12.67 4.73 4.38
CA ARG A 237 13.71 3.96 3.71
C ARG A 237 15.00 3.88 4.53
N ASP A 238 15.37 4.97 5.18
CA ASP A 238 16.66 5.12 5.84
C ASP A 238 16.58 4.82 7.35
N ALA A 239 15.49 5.23 8.00
CA ALA A 239 15.31 5.08 9.44
C ALA A 239 14.57 3.79 9.84
N GLY A 240 13.97 3.05 8.90
CA GLY A 240 13.15 1.87 9.20
C GLY A 240 11.91 2.17 10.05
N LEU A 241 11.54 3.46 10.16
CA LEU A 241 10.39 3.90 10.95
C LEU A 241 9.09 3.53 10.23
N LEU A 242 8.14 2.96 10.96
CA LEU A 242 6.80 2.69 10.45
C LEU A 242 6.07 3.99 10.09
N LEU A 243 5.72 4.16 8.82
CA LEU A 243 4.98 5.31 8.31
C LEU A 243 3.49 5.06 8.31
N ALA A 244 3.06 3.95 7.70
CA ALA A 244 1.66 3.58 7.59
C ALA A 244 1.47 2.10 7.30
N THR A 245 0.26 1.59 7.61
CA THR A 245 -0.20 0.26 7.20
C THR A 245 -1.39 0.43 6.28
N GLY A 246 -1.39 -0.28 5.16
CA GLY A 246 -2.43 -0.24 4.15
C GLY A 246 -2.77 -1.61 3.61
N GLN A 247 -3.53 -1.63 2.53
CA GLN A 247 -3.99 -2.85 1.87
C GLN A 247 -3.61 -2.86 0.40
N LEU A 248 -3.26 -4.02 -0.12
CA LEU A 248 -3.07 -4.24 -1.55
C LEU A 248 -4.43 -4.03 -2.26
N THR A 249 -4.46 -3.15 -3.26
CA THR A 249 -5.68 -2.87 -4.01
C THR A 249 -5.69 -3.54 -5.37
N THR A 250 -4.55 -3.59 -6.02
CA THR A 250 -4.43 -4.22 -7.35
C THR A 250 -2.97 -4.55 -7.67
N PHE A 251 -2.79 -5.44 -8.61
CA PHE A 251 -1.54 -5.67 -9.31
C PHE A 251 -1.77 -5.48 -10.80
N ASP A 252 -0.71 -5.18 -11.52
CA ASP A 252 -0.76 -4.95 -12.97
C ASP A 252 -1.12 -6.24 -13.70
N ASN A 253 -1.70 -6.12 -14.89
CA ASN A 253 -2.06 -7.24 -15.74
C ASN A 253 -0.90 -7.67 -16.68
N GLU A 254 0.25 -6.99 -16.59
CA GLU A 254 1.43 -7.23 -17.43
C GLU A 254 2.68 -7.30 -16.55
N ILE A 255 3.58 -8.23 -16.91
CA ILE A 255 4.92 -8.34 -16.32
C ILE A 255 5.85 -7.49 -17.17
N ASP A 256 6.66 -6.65 -16.55
CA ASP A 256 7.75 -5.95 -17.22
C ASP A 256 8.81 -6.97 -17.66
N ALA A 257 8.87 -7.25 -18.96
CA ALA A 257 9.77 -8.26 -19.52
C ALA A 257 11.26 -7.89 -19.39
N THR A 258 11.58 -6.62 -19.15
CA THR A 258 12.98 -6.17 -18.99
C THR A 258 13.52 -6.46 -17.60
N THR A 259 12.66 -6.40 -16.59
CA THR A 259 13.02 -6.58 -15.19
C THR A 259 12.51 -7.89 -14.61
N GLY A 260 11.57 -8.59 -15.27
CA GLY A 260 10.92 -9.79 -14.75
C GLY A 260 10.06 -9.51 -13.52
N THR A 261 9.54 -8.29 -13.39
CA THR A 261 8.76 -7.88 -12.22
C THR A 261 7.33 -7.51 -12.58
N ILE A 262 6.43 -7.67 -11.60
CA ILE A 262 5.05 -7.20 -11.67
C ILE A 262 4.88 -5.97 -10.78
N ARG A 263 4.11 -4.99 -11.23
CA ARG A 263 3.75 -3.80 -10.43
C ARG A 263 2.53 -4.06 -9.58
N LEU A 264 2.59 -3.61 -8.32
CA LEU A 264 1.51 -3.68 -7.36
C LEU A 264 1.19 -2.28 -6.84
N ARG A 265 -0.07 -2.08 -6.46
CA ARG A 265 -0.53 -0.86 -5.81
C ARG A 265 -1.23 -1.19 -4.51
N ALA A 266 -0.77 -0.57 -3.44
CA ALA A 266 -1.44 -0.60 -2.15
C ALA A 266 -1.97 0.79 -1.80
N GLN A 267 -3.09 0.83 -1.08
CA GLN A 267 -3.72 2.06 -0.61
C GLN A 267 -3.53 2.20 0.90
N PHE A 268 -3.29 3.42 1.34
CA PHE A 268 -3.03 3.78 2.72
C PHE A 268 -3.90 4.98 3.12
N ASP A 269 -4.41 4.96 4.33
CA ASP A 269 -4.90 6.15 4.99
C ASP A 269 -3.71 7.05 5.33
N ASN A 270 -3.83 8.35 5.07
CA ASN A 270 -2.73 9.30 5.26
C ASN A 270 -3.18 10.58 5.94
N LYS A 271 -4.05 10.44 6.95
CA LYS A 271 -4.57 11.58 7.72
C LYS A 271 -3.45 12.38 8.40
N ASP A 272 -2.40 11.69 8.83
CA ASP A 272 -1.24 12.29 9.49
C ASP A 272 -0.28 12.98 8.49
N GLY A 273 -0.47 12.80 7.18
CA GLY A 273 0.38 13.39 6.14
C GLY A 273 1.82 12.88 6.12
N LYS A 274 2.09 11.68 6.64
CA LYS A 274 3.43 11.08 6.68
C LYS A 274 3.93 10.61 5.33
N LEU A 275 3.00 10.24 4.43
CA LEU A 275 3.32 9.82 3.08
C LEU A 275 3.13 10.99 2.11
N TRP A 276 4.17 11.30 1.33
CA TRP A 276 4.14 12.38 0.35
C TRP A 276 4.27 11.85 -1.07
N PRO A 277 3.47 12.34 -2.03
CA PRO A 277 3.60 11.98 -3.44
C PRO A 277 5.03 12.19 -3.95
N GLY A 278 5.60 11.17 -4.60
CA GLY A 278 6.98 11.15 -5.07
C GLY A 278 8.02 10.62 -4.06
N GLN A 279 7.64 10.39 -2.80
CA GLN A 279 8.52 9.81 -1.79
C GLN A 279 8.83 8.35 -2.08
N PHE A 280 10.09 7.92 -1.88
CA PHE A 280 10.46 6.52 -1.88
C PHE A 280 10.32 5.94 -0.49
N VAL A 281 9.71 4.77 -0.38
CA VAL A 281 9.46 4.07 0.88
C VAL A 281 9.87 2.61 0.77
N ALA A 282 10.33 2.03 1.87
CA ALA A 282 10.47 0.58 1.99
C ALA A 282 9.07 -0.01 2.26
N VAL A 283 8.75 -1.09 1.56
CA VAL A 283 7.44 -1.74 1.62
C VAL A 283 7.61 -3.19 2.03
N GLN A 284 6.75 -3.69 2.88
CA GLN A 284 6.64 -5.10 3.20
C GLN A 284 5.21 -5.57 2.90
N LEU A 285 5.08 -6.47 1.92
CA LEU A 285 3.81 -7.14 1.61
C LEU A 285 3.75 -8.44 2.43
N GLN A 286 2.69 -8.63 3.18
CA GLN A 286 2.38 -9.91 3.82
C GLN A 286 1.78 -10.85 2.78
N THR A 287 2.52 -11.93 2.44
CA THR A 287 2.11 -12.90 1.41
C THR A 287 1.42 -14.14 1.97
N GLY A 288 1.44 -14.33 3.28
CA GLY A 288 0.79 -15.44 3.94
C GLY A 288 1.11 -15.48 5.43
N VAL A 289 0.60 -16.49 6.11
CA VAL A 289 0.90 -16.80 7.51
C VAL A 289 1.08 -18.30 7.64
N THR A 290 2.19 -18.75 8.23
CA THR A 290 2.32 -20.15 8.66
C THR A 290 1.79 -20.26 10.08
N PRO A 291 0.62 -20.91 10.27
CA PRO A 291 0.05 -21.05 11.61
C PRO A 291 0.85 -22.05 12.43
N ASN A 292 0.94 -21.81 13.75
CA ASN A 292 1.60 -22.73 14.69
C ASN A 292 3.04 -23.12 14.31
N ALA A 293 3.77 -22.21 13.64
CA ALA A 293 5.14 -22.46 13.20
C ALA A 293 6.11 -22.60 14.39
N ILE A 294 7.05 -23.54 14.29
CA ILE A 294 8.17 -23.62 15.23
C ILE A 294 9.24 -22.65 14.77
N VAL A 295 9.51 -21.66 15.62
CA VAL A 295 10.40 -20.52 15.33
C VAL A 295 11.65 -20.62 16.21
N VAL A 296 12.80 -20.44 15.59
CA VAL A 296 14.09 -20.28 16.27
C VAL A 296 14.76 -19.00 15.74
N PRO A 297 15.64 -18.33 16.52
CA PRO A 297 16.42 -17.22 15.98
C PRO A 297 17.24 -17.66 14.76
N ALA A 298 17.28 -16.83 13.71
CA ALA A 298 17.97 -17.17 12.45
C ALA A 298 19.44 -17.57 12.67
N ARG A 299 20.12 -16.92 13.60
CA ARG A 299 21.51 -17.23 14.02
C ARG A 299 21.68 -18.58 14.74
N ALA A 300 20.60 -19.30 15.12
CA ALA A 300 20.69 -20.65 15.66
C ALA A 300 20.91 -21.70 14.56
N ILE A 301 20.68 -21.34 13.29
CA ILE A 301 20.84 -22.22 12.15
C ILE A 301 22.30 -22.30 11.73
N GLY A 302 22.92 -23.49 11.85
CA GLY A 302 24.22 -23.78 11.28
C GLY A 302 24.10 -24.37 9.88
N GLN A 303 25.10 -24.13 9.03
CA GLN A 303 25.21 -24.75 7.71
C GLN A 303 26.29 -25.86 7.77
N GLY A 304 25.90 -27.07 7.46
CA GLY A 304 26.79 -28.25 7.43
C GLY A 304 26.89 -28.85 6.04
N LEU A 305 27.77 -29.86 5.88
CA LEU A 305 27.95 -30.59 4.61
C LEU A 305 26.64 -31.29 4.14
N ASN A 306 25.81 -31.68 5.09
CA ASN A 306 24.55 -32.41 4.84
C ASN A 306 23.31 -31.47 4.93
N GLY A 307 23.49 -30.15 4.87
CA GLY A 307 22.41 -29.17 4.95
C GLY A 307 22.36 -28.44 6.30
N PRO A 308 21.28 -27.64 6.51
CA PRO A 308 21.10 -26.83 7.71
C PRO A 308 20.85 -27.72 8.94
N PHE A 309 21.38 -27.30 10.08
CA PHE A 309 21.23 -27.97 11.35
C PHE A 309 21.14 -26.97 12.52
N VAL A 310 20.73 -27.45 13.69
CA VAL A 310 20.78 -26.73 14.95
C VAL A 310 21.49 -27.57 16.01
N PHE A 311 22.13 -26.88 16.99
CA PHE A 311 22.54 -27.53 18.21
C PHE A 311 21.41 -27.45 19.24
N ARG A 312 20.78 -28.57 19.55
CA ARG A 312 19.83 -28.69 20.65
C ARG A 312 20.54 -29.08 21.93
N ILE A 313 20.12 -28.57 23.06
CA ILE A 313 20.64 -28.95 24.37
C ILE A 313 19.66 -29.94 25.00
N ARG A 314 20.21 -31.09 25.40
CA ARG A 314 19.52 -32.10 26.20
C ARG A 314 20.46 -32.63 27.27
N ASP A 315 20.01 -32.69 28.52
CA ASP A 315 20.80 -33.15 29.66
C ASP A 315 22.19 -32.49 29.77
N SER A 316 22.25 -31.13 29.58
CA SER A 316 23.47 -30.34 29.56
C SER A 316 24.51 -30.71 28.48
N LYS A 317 24.11 -31.44 27.44
CA LYS A 317 24.92 -31.82 26.28
C LYS A 317 24.30 -31.34 24.98
N THR A 318 25.14 -31.14 23.98
CA THR A 318 24.68 -30.74 22.64
C THR A 318 24.34 -31.96 21.77
N GLU A 319 23.23 -31.88 21.08
CA GLU A 319 22.83 -32.78 19.99
C GLU A 319 22.79 -31.98 18.69
N VAL A 320 23.34 -32.54 17.61
CA VAL A 320 23.24 -31.95 16.25
C VAL A 320 21.98 -32.50 15.62
N ILE A 321 21.02 -31.61 15.36
CA ILE A 321 19.72 -31.96 14.76
C ILE A 321 19.65 -31.36 13.36
N PRO A 322 19.57 -32.21 12.30
CA PRO A 322 19.30 -31.69 10.96
C PRO A 322 17.89 -31.10 10.91
N VAL A 323 17.75 -29.90 10.27
CA VAL A 323 16.49 -29.18 10.20
C VAL A 323 16.07 -28.92 8.77
N THR A 324 14.76 -28.87 8.54
CA THR A 324 14.20 -28.38 7.29
C THR A 324 13.60 -26.99 7.55
N ILE A 325 14.13 -25.98 6.85
CA ILE A 325 13.68 -24.59 6.97
C ILE A 325 12.56 -24.36 5.95
N ALA A 326 11.39 -23.91 6.42
CA ALA A 326 10.27 -23.53 5.57
C ALA A 326 10.33 -22.05 5.15
N TYR A 327 10.81 -21.19 6.06
CA TYR A 327 10.97 -19.74 5.86
C TYR A 327 12.08 -19.22 6.76
N GLN A 328 12.84 -18.24 6.30
CA GLN A 328 13.87 -17.59 7.09
C GLN A 328 13.98 -16.12 6.68
N ASP A 329 14.09 -15.25 7.66
CA ASP A 329 14.47 -13.85 7.49
C ASP A 329 15.71 -13.52 8.35
N ASP A 330 16.04 -12.23 8.52
CA ASP A 330 17.22 -11.80 9.26
C ASP A 330 17.13 -12.08 10.77
N GLU A 331 15.94 -12.22 11.31
CA GLU A 331 15.72 -12.39 12.76
C GLU A 331 15.37 -13.83 13.13
N ILE A 332 14.51 -14.48 12.33
CA ILE A 332 13.92 -15.79 12.67
C ILE A 332 14.04 -16.80 11.53
N ALA A 333 14.06 -18.07 11.91
CA ALA A 333 13.89 -19.20 10.99
C ALA A 333 12.69 -20.06 11.44
N VAL A 334 11.79 -20.35 10.51
CA VAL A 334 10.67 -21.28 10.68
C VAL A 334 11.16 -22.68 10.31
N VAL A 335 11.13 -23.57 11.30
CA VAL A 335 11.57 -24.96 11.15
C VAL A 335 10.37 -25.86 10.96
N SER A 336 10.30 -26.55 9.82
CA SER A 336 9.22 -27.51 9.53
C SER A 336 9.50 -28.94 10.07
N LYS A 337 10.79 -29.32 10.23
CA LYS A 337 11.20 -30.58 10.76
C LYS A 337 12.49 -30.44 11.56
N GLY A 338 12.63 -31.25 12.64
CA GLY A 338 13.86 -31.38 13.43
C GLY A 338 13.80 -30.78 14.82
N VAL A 339 13.04 -29.72 15.05
CA VAL A 339 12.91 -29.05 16.36
C VAL A 339 11.46 -29.08 16.81
N ALA A 340 11.24 -29.31 18.09
CA ALA A 340 9.92 -29.21 18.73
C ALA A 340 9.76 -27.89 19.50
N ALA A 341 8.51 -27.51 19.82
CA ALA A 341 8.23 -26.40 20.69
C ALA A 341 8.89 -26.59 22.06
N ARG A 342 9.50 -25.52 22.60
CA ARG A 342 10.25 -25.50 23.86
C ARG A 342 11.62 -26.24 23.84
N ASP A 343 12.07 -26.75 22.71
CA ASP A 343 13.46 -27.19 22.59
C ASP A 343 14.41 -26.02 22.83
N THR A 344 15.48 -26.25 23.57
CA THR A 344 16.50 -25.23 23.80
C THR A 344 17.58 -25.39 22.72
N VAL A 345 17.75 -24.34 21.90
CA VAL A 345 18.73 -24.30 20.80
C VAL A 345 19.88 -23.31 21.10
N VAL A 346 21.06 -23.62 20.64
CA VAL A 346 22.24 -22.76 20.81
C VAL A 346 22.18 -21.66 19.74
N VAL A 347 22.36 -20.41 20.18
CA VAL A 347 22.35 -19.20 19.34
C VAL A 347 23.74 -18.61 19.13
N ASP A 348 24.63 -18.79 20.13
CA ASP A 348 26.01 -18.32 20.07
C ASP A 348 26.97 -19.32 20.79
N GLY A 349 28.25 -19.36 20.34
CA GLY A 349 29.24 -20.31 20.82
C GLY A 349 29.29 -21.63 19.99
N GLN A 350 28.59 -21.72 18.89
CA GLN A 350 28.44 -22.94 18.05
C GLN A 350 29.78 -23.47 17.48
N SER A 351 30.74 -22.58 17.18
CA SER A 351 32.02 -22.94 16.56
C SER A 351 32.89 -23.90 17.38
N ARG A 352 32.61 -24.00 18.67
CA ARG A 352 33.36 -24.85 19.63
C ARG A 352 32.63 -26.15 19.97
N LEU A 353 31.45 -26.37 19.35
CA LEU A 353 30.58 -27.49 19.71
C LEU A 353 30.71 -28.65 18.74
N LYS A 354 30.59 -29.84 19.31
CA LYS A 354 30.36 -31.10 18.60
C LYS A 354 29.24 -31.87 19.28
N ALA A 355 28.69 -32.86 18.63
CA ALA A 355 27.69 -33.73 19.27
C ALA A 355 28.25 -34.30 20.58
N GLY A 356 27.48 -34.23 21.65
CA GLY A 356 27.86 -34.72 22.99
C GLY A 356 28.74 -33.78 23.83
N THR A 357 29.08 -32.56 23.35
CA THR A 357 29.86 -31.59 24.11
C THR A 357 29.06 -31.10 25.33
N PRO A 358 29.63 -31.19 26.58
CA PRO A 358 28.98 -30.63 27.74
C PRO A 358 28.97 -29.08 27.66
N VAL A 359 27.83 -28.46 27.95
CA VAL A 359 27.62 -27.00 27.82
C VAL A 359 27.06 -26.38 29.07
N LYS A 360 27.47 -25.13 29.33
CA LYS A 360 26.84 -24.27 30.33
C LYS A 360 25.95 -23.24 29.59
N ALA A 361 24.65 -23.50 29.59
CA ALA A 361 23.68 -22.70 28.91
C ALA A 361 23.37 -21.41 29.67
N THR A 362 23.38 -20.27 28.96
CA THR A 362 22.87 -18.98 29.43
C THR A 362 21.78 -18.53 28.47
N LEU A 363 20.59 -18.22 28.96
CA LEU A 363 19.52 -17.70 28.10
C LEU A 363 19.90 -16.36 27.49
N ALA A 364 19.67 -16.19 26.20
CA ALA A 364 19.82 -14.89 25.53
C ALA A 364 18.88 -13.87 26.20
N ALA A 365 19.43 -12.80 26.72
CA ALA A 365 18.65 -11.67 27.18
C ALA A 365 18.02 -11.00 25.96
N GLY A 366 16.66 -11.11 25.77
CA GLY A 366 15.95 -10.31 24.77
C GLY A 366 15.25 -11.03 23.62
N ALA A 367 14.88 -12.30 23.77
CA ALA A 367 13.89 -12.92 22.85
C ALA A 367 12.47 -12.91 23.46
N GLY A 368 12.09 -11.80 24.08
CA GLY A 368 10.79 -11.66 24.70
C GLY A 368 10.22 -10.25 24.45
N HIS A 369 9.08 -10.20 23.76
CA HIS A 369 8.19 -9.06 23.63
C HIS A 369 8.66 -7.91 22.70
N VAL A 370 8.38 -8.05 21.41
CA VAL A 370 7.71 -6.93 20.72
C VAL A 370 6.21 -7.22 20.82
N ALA A 371 5.62 -6.68 21.88
CA ALA A 371 4.18 -6.66 22.06
C ALA A 371 3.60 -5.83 20.89
N GLY A 372 2.64 -6.44 20.18
CA GLY A 372 1.78 -5.70 19.28
C GLY A 372 0.99 -4.63 20.04
N SER A 373 1.03 -3.43 19.55
CA SER A 373 0.04 -2.38 19.77
C SER A 373 -0.29 -1.72 18.44
#